data_f629f08357d67efd02a73ae365e55464
#
_entry.id   f629f08357d67efd02a73ae365e55464
#
_cell.length_a   1.000
_cell.length_b   1.000
_cell.length_c   1.000
_cell.angle_alpha   90.00
_cell.angle_beta   90.00
_cell.angle_gamma   90.00
#
_symmetry.space_group_name_H-M   'P 1'
#
loop_
_entity.id
_entity.type
_entity.pdbx_description
1 polymer ?
#
loop_
_entity_poly.entity_id
_entity_poly.type
_entity_poly.pdbx_seq_one_letter_code
_entity_poly.pdbx_strand_id
1 'polypeptide(L)'
;MLDQRLLGRWIRSVAAEYGFAIGNINYIFCSDERELEVNRQFLGHDYYTDIITFDYSTPSTLNGDIFISLDTVRSNAEQLQLPFLDELHRILIHGVLHLTGQGDKTPETKIEMTRKEDLALKKLSELKNS
;
A
#
# COMPACT_ATOMS: atom_id res chain seq x y z
N MET A 1 11.51 8.87 -9.47
CA MET A 1 10.42 8.30 -10.27
C MET A 1 10.25 6.82 -9.97
N LEU A 2 9.03 6.33 -10.02
CA LEU A 2 8.77 4.93 -9.72
C LEU A 2 9.20 4.03 -10.87
N ASP A 3 9.90 2.95 -10.54
CA ASP A 3 10.29 1.93 -11.52
C ASP A 3 9.21 0.86 -11.56
N GLN A 4 8.32 0.94 -12.54
CA GLN A 4 7.16 0.06 -12.64
C GLN A 4 7.55 -1.42 -12.78
N ARG A 5 8.64 -1.71 -13.46
CA ARG A 5 9.10 -3.09 -13.65
C ARG A 5 9.58 -3.69 -12.32
N LEU A 6 10.39 -2.94 -11.59
CA LEU A 6 10.88 -3.36 -10.28
C LEU A 6 9.73 -3.51 -9.29
N LEU A 7 8.82 -2.54 -9.25
CA LEU A 7 7.67 -2.58 -8.35
C LEU A 7 6.75 -3.77 -8.66
N GLY A 8 6.53 -4.06 -9.94
CA GLY A 8 5.74 -5.22 -10.34
C GLY A 8 6.34 -6.53 -9.83
N ARG A 9 7.65 -6.69 -10.00
CA ARG A 9 8.37 -7.87 -9.50
C ARG A 9 8.26 -7.98 -7.97
N TRP A 10 8.44 -6.86 -7.30
CA TRP A 10 8.38 -6.78 -5.85
C TRP A 10 7.01 -7.18 -5.33
N ILE A 11 5.97 -6.54 -5.86
CA ILE A 11 4.59 -6.78 -5.40
C ILE A 11 4.20 -8.23 -5.64
N ARG A 12 4.52 -8.79 -6.80
CA ARG A 12 4.24 -10.20 -7.09
C ARG A 12 4.98 -11.13 -6.13
N SER A 13 6.22 -10.81 -5.83
CA SER A 13 7.04 -11.59 -4.90
C SER A 13 6.49 -11.58 -3.48
N VAL A 14 6.07 -10.41 -3.00
CA VAL A 14 5.48 -10.28 -1.67
C VAL A 14 4.15 -11.04 -1.60
N ALA A 15 3.27 -10.87 -2.58
CA ALA A 15 1.98 -11.56 -2.61
C ALA A 15 2.16 -13.08 -2.62
N ALA A 16 3.15 -13.57 -3.36
CA ALA A 16 3.43 -15.01 -3.46
C ALA A 16 3.81 -15.61 -2.10
N GLU A 17 4.48 -14.86 -1.24
CA GLU A 17 4.82 -15.32 0.12
C GLU A 17 3.59 -15.65 0.95
N TYR A 18 2.47 -15.01 0.66
CA TYR A 18 1.21 -15.23 1.38
C TYR A 18 0.22 -16.08 0.59
N GLY A 19 0.68 -16.69 -0.51
CA GLY A 19 -0.10 -17.62 -1.29
C GLY A 19 -1.01 -16.99 -2.34
N PHE A 20 -0.71 -15.75 -2.77
CA PHE A 20 -1.54 -15.05 -3.74
C PHE A 20 -0.81 -14.75 -5.04
N ALA A 21 -1.53 -14.84 -6.15
CA ALA A 21 -1.11 -14.27 -7.41
C ALA A 21 -1.62 -12.83 -7.50
N ILE A 22 -1.06 -12.03 -8.39
CA ILE A 22 -1.52 -10.67 -8.65
C ILE A 22 -2.34 -10.66 -9.94
N GLY A 23 -3.57 -10.17 -9.85
CA GLY A 23 -4.43 -9.90 -11.00
C GLY A 23 -4.31 -8.45 -11.44
N ASN A 24 -5.37 -7.67 -11.22
CA ASN A 24 -5.40 -6.25 -11.57
C ASN A 24 -5.36 -5.41 -10.30
N ILE A 25 -4.22 -4.77 -10.04
CA ILE A 25 -4.10 -3.79 -8.97
C ILE A 25 -3.80 -2.44 -9.61
N ASN A 26 -4.66 -1.47 -9.35
CA ASN A 26 -4.53 -0.12 -9.86
C ASN A 26 -4.22 0.84 -8.73
N TYR A 27 -3.11 1.55 -8.84
CA TYR A 27 -2.77 2.62 -7.90
C TYR A 27 -3.24 3.94 -8.51
N ILE A 28 -4.05 4.67 -7.76
CA ILE A 28 -4.55 5.99 -8.16
C ILE A 28 -3.96 7.02 -7.20
N PHE A 29 -3.01 7.81 -7.68
CA PHE A 29 -2.39 8.85 -6.87
C PHE A 29 -3.22 10.12 -6.97
N CYS A 30 -3.51 10.71 -5.82
CA CYS A 30 -4.40 11.87 -5.77
C CYS A 30 -4.00 12.82 -4.65
N SER A 31 -4.71 13.95 -4.57
CA SER A 31 -4.56 14.91 -3.48
C SER A 31 -5.39 14.48 -2.27
N ASP A 32 -5.14 15.11 -1.11
CA ASP A 32 -5.94 14.92 0.10
C ASP A 32 -7.42 15.21 -0.17
N GLU A 33 -7.70 16.29 -0.91
CA GLU A 33 -9.07 16.70 -1.22
C GLU A 33 -9.79 15.65 -2.03
N ARG A 34 -9.13 15.11 -3.05
CA ARG A 34 -9.73 14.06 -3.89
C ARG A 34 -9.98 12.79 -3.09
N GLU A 35 -9.04 12.42 -2.23
CA GLU A 35 -9.22 11.23 -1.41
C GLU A 35 -10.33 11.40 -0.39
N LEU A 36 -10.49 12.60 0.16
CA LEU A 36 -11.62 12.90 1.05
C LEU A 36 -12.95 12.77 0.32
N GLU A 37 -13.04 13.23 -0.93
CA GLU A 37 -14.24 13.05 -1.76
C GLU A 37 -14.57 11.56 -1.94
N VAL A 38 -13.58 10.75 -2.27
CA VAL A 38 -13.76 9.31 -2.46
C VAL A 38 -14.24 8.68 -1.16
N ASN A 39 -13.64 9.07 -0.04
CA ASN A 39 -14.00 8.54 1.27
C ASN A 39 -15.45 8.87 1.62
N ARG A 40 -15.89 10.11 1.37
CA ARG A 40 -17.28 10.54 1.58
C ARG A 40 -18.25 9.81 0.67
N GLN A 41 -17.91 9.76 -0.62
CA GLN A 41 -18.83 9.28 -1.66
C GLN A 41 -19.02 7.75 -1.60
N PHE A 42 -17.96 7.00 -1.37
CA PHE A 42 -17.99 5.54 -1.49
C PHE A 42 -17.95 4.79 -0.15
N LEU A 43 -17.39 5.40 0.89
CA LEU A 43 -17.24 4.76 2.19
C LEU A 43 -18.05 5.42 3.30
N GLY A 44 -18.65 6.57 3.01
CA GLY A 44 -19.44 7.31 4.00
C GLY A 44 -18.61 7.91 5.13
N HIS A 45 -17.29 7.98 4.97
CA HIS A 45 -16.39 8.56 5.95
C HIS A 45 -16.07 10.01 5.58
N ASP A 46 -15.90 10.86 6.58
CA ASP A 46 -15.63 12.29 6.39
C ASP A 46 -14.35 12.67 7.12
N TYR A 47 -13.24 12.00 6.74
CA TYR A 47 -11.93 12.29 7.31
C TYR A 47 -10.84 11.99 6.28
N TYR A 48 -9.69 12.63 6.46
CA TYR A 48 -8.52 12.39 5.61
C TYR A 48 -7.82 11.10 5.99
N THR A 49 -7.33 10.39 5.00
CA THR A 49 -6.53 9.18 5.18
C THR A 49 -5.43 9.17 4.12
N ASP A 50 -4.36 8.42 4.36
CA ASP A 50 -3.27 8.28 3.39
C ASP A 50 -3.61 7.29 2.28
N ILE A 51 -4.52 6.34 2.54
CA ILE A 51 -4.82 5.26 1.61
C ILE A 51 -6.27 4.80 1.73
N ILE A 52 -6.89 4.50 0.59
CA ILE A 52 -8.20 3.87 0.51
C ILE A 52 -8.08 2.67 -0.40
N THR A 53 -8.49 1.50 0.06
CA THR A 53 -8.37 0.25 -0.67
C THR A 53 -9.75 -0.32 -0.98
N PHE A 54 -10.03 -0.55 -2.28
CA PHE A 54 -11.22 -1.27 -2.73
C PHE A 54 -10.78 -2.67 -3.16
N ASP A 55 -11.25 -3.69 -2.46
CA ASP A 55 -10.80 -5.07 -2.60
C ASP A 55 -11.77 -5.87 -3.47
N TYR A 56 -11.30 -6.31 -4.63
CA TYR A 56 -12.04 -7.18 -5.56
C TYR A 56 -11.36 -8.54 -5.68
N SER A 57 -10.55 -8.93 -4.71
CA SER A 57 -9.74 -10.15 -4.76
C SER A 57 -10.59 -11.40 -4.71
N THR A 58 -10.10 -12.45 -5.38
CA THR A 58 -10.61 -13.80 -5.21
C THR A 58 -9.76 -14.50 -4.13
N PRO A 59 -10.11 -15.74 -3.70
CA PRO A 59 -9.30 -16.42 -2.68
C PRO A 59 -7.85 -16.67 -3.08
N SER A 60 -7.53 -16.66 -4.37
CA SER A 60 -6.17 -16.95 -4.85
C SER A 60 -5.48 -15.80 -5.56
N THR A 61 -6.20 -14.72 -5.90
CA THR A 61 -5.67 -13.65 -6.75
C THR A 61 -6.07 -12.28 -6.19
N LEU A 62 -5.08 -11.42 -6.01
CA LEU A 62 -5.33 -10.07 -5.51
C LEU A 62 -5.75 -9.14 -6.64
N ASN A 63 -6.88 -8.46 -6.45
CA ASN A 63 -7.42 -7.45 -7.35
C ASN A 63 -7.93 -6.28 -6.52
N GLY A 64 -7.67 -5.06 -6.95
CA GLY A 64 -8.16 -3.92 -6.22
C GLY A 64 -7.76 -2.59 -6.82
N ASP A 65 -8.44 -1.56 -6.34
CA ASP A 65 -8.09 -0.17 -6.63
C ASP A 65 -7.60 0.46 -5.33
N ILE A 66 -6.42 1.06 -5.37
CA ILE A 66 -5.78 1.63 -4.19
C ILE A 66 -5.54 3.11 -4.45
N PHE A 67 -6.28 3.96 -3.73
CA PHE A 67 -6.14 5.41 -3.81
C PHE A 67 -5.15 5.87 -2.76
N ILE A 68 -4.13 6.62 -3.18
CA ILE A 68 -3.07 7.09 -2.29
C ILE A 68 -2.98 8.61 -2.39
N SER A 69 -3.09 9.28 -1.25
CA SER A 69 -2.88 10.72 -1.18
C SER A 69 -1.37 11.02 -1.13
N LEU A 70 -0.86 11.61 -2.20
CA LEU A 70 0.56 12.00 -2.25
C LEU A 70 0.87 13.12 -1.25
N ASP A 71 -0.11 13.99 -0.95
CA ASP A 71 0.07 15.05 0.05
C ASP A 71 0.32 14.45 1.43
N THR A 72 -0.48 13.44 1.81
CA THR A 72 -0.32 12.78 3.11
C THR A 72 0.98 11.97 3.17
N VAL A 73 1.33 11.28 2.07
CA VAL A 73 2.61 10.55 2.01
C VAL A 73 3.79 11.50 2.23
N ARG A 74 3.76 12.66 1.57
CA ARG A 74 4.82 13.67 1.72
C ARG A 74 4.89 14.19 3.16
N SER A 75 3.74 14.50 3.75
CA SER A 75 3.65 14.96 5.12
C SER A 75 4.19 13.92 6.11
N ASN A 76 3.81 12.66 5.92
CA ASN A 76 4.29 11.56 6.77
C ASN A 76 5.82 11.39 6.66
N ALA A 77 6.35 11.46 5.43
CA ALA A 77 7.79 11.36 5.21
C ALA A 77 8.55 12.46 5.94
N GLU A 78 8.04 13.70 5.87
CA GLU A 78 8.63 14.83 6.57
C GLU A 78 8.63 14.63 8.08
N GLN A 79 7.50 14.19 8.65
CA GLN A 79 7.38 13.95 10.09
C GLN A 79 8.32 12.84 10.56
N LEU A 80 8.50 11.80 9.75
CA LEU A 80 9.36 10.67 10.08
C LEU A 80 10.81 10.92 9.71
N GLN A 81 11.11 12.04 9.05
CA GLN A 81 12.45 12.37 8.56
C GLN A 81 13.00 11.31 7.62
N LEU A 82 12.14 10.81 6.73
CA LEU A 82 12.47 9.81 5.72
C LEU A 82 12.38 10.40 4.32
N PRO A 83 13.13 9.85 3.35
CA PRO A 83 12.92 10.20 1.95
C PRO A 83 11.48 9.91 1.51
N PHE A 84 10.94 10.75 0.66
CA PHE A 84 9.58 10.58 0.15
C PHE A 84 9.35 9.19 -0.45
N LEU A 85 10.32 8.69 -1.26
CA LEU A 85 10.18 7.38 -1.90
C LEU A 85 10.11 6.24 -0.90
N ASP A 86 10.81 6.33 0.23
CA ASP A 86 10.76 5.29 1.25
C ASP A 86 9.35 5.17 1.85
N GLU A 87 8.75 6.31 2.16
CA GLU A 87 7.38 6.30 2.68
C GLU A 87 6.38 5.88 1.61
N LEU A 88 6.58 6.30 0.36
CA LEU A 88 5.72 5.88 -0.75
C LEU A 88 5.77 4.36 -0.95
N HIS A 89 6.96 3.76 -0.91
CA HIS A 89 7.09 2.31 -1.03
C HIS A 89 6.36 1.60 0.11
N ARG A 90 6.46 2.11 1.33
CA ARG A 90 5.76 1.52 2.47
C ARG A 90 4.24 1.56 2.27
N ILE A 91 3.71 2.68 1.80
CA ILE A 91 2.27 2.82 1.55
C ILE A 91 1.81 1.91 0.41
N LEU A 92 2.61 1.79 -0.65
CA LEU A 92 2.28 0.91 -1.77
C LEU A 92 2.10 -0.54 -1.31
N ILE A 93 3.02 -1.03 -0.49
CA ILE A 93 2.95 -2.42 -0.04
C ILE A 93 1.91 -2.61 1.08
N HIS A 94 1.66 -1.56 1.87
CA HIS A 94 0.61 -1.58 2.88
C HIS A 94 -0.75 -1.92 2.26
N GLY A 95 -1.08 -1.28 1.13
CA GLY A 95 -2.32 -1.57 0.41
C GLY A 95 -2.40 -3.01 -0.09
N VAL A 96 -1.30 -3.54 -0.61
CA VAL A 96 -1.24 -4.93 -1.07
C VAL A 96 -1.45 -5.89 0.11
N LEU A 97 -0.82 -5.60 1.26
CA LEU A 97 -1.00 -6.43 2.46
C LEU A 97 -2.44 -6.42 2.96
N HIS A 98 -3.13 -5.27 2.86
CA HIS A 98 -4.57 -5.24 3.16
C HIS A 98 -5.34 -6.20 2.23
N LEU A 99 -4.99 -6.24 0.96
CA LEU A 99 -5.65 -7.15 0.01
C LEU A 99 -5.44 -8.62 0.37
N THR A 100 -4.32 -8.96 1.02
CA THR A 100 -4.09 -10.33 1.51
C THR A 100 -4.91 -10.67 2.75
N GLY A 101 -5.60 -9.70 3.33
CA GLY A 101 -6.40 -9.89 4.54
C GLY A 101 -5.73 -9.38 5.82
N GLN A 102 -4.54 -8.79 5.72
CA GLN A 102 -3.87 -8.26 6.90
C GLN A 102 -4.55 -7.00 7.39
N GLY A 103 -5.07 -7.05 8.61
CA GLY A 103 -5.67 -5.88 9.26
C GLY A 103 -4.62 -5.03 9.95
N ASP A 104 -5.07 -3.86 10.44
CA ASP A 104 -4.21 -2.95 11.19
C ASP A 104 -4.99 -2.14 12.24
N LYS A 105 -6.17 -2.63 12.64
CA LYS A 105 -7.06 -1.89 13.54
C LYS A 105 -6.83 -2.18 15.01
N THR A 106 -6.22 -3.32 15.35
CA THR A 106 -5.90 -3.68 16.73
C THR A 106 -4.40 -3.48 16.96
N PRO A 107 -3.94 -3.36 18.23
CA PRO A 107 -2.51 -3.27 18.50
C PRO A 107 -1.72 -4.44 17.92
N GLU A 108 -2.24 -5.65 18.04
CA GLU A 108 -1.58 -6.85 17.52
C GLU A 108 -1.49 -6.84 15.99
N THR A 109 -2.57 -6.46 15.29
CA THR A 109 -2.58 -6.44 13.84
C THR A 109 -1.74 -5.29 13.29
N LYS A 110 -1.65 -4.16 14.00
CA LYS A 110 -0.74 -3.07 13.63
C LYS A 110 0.71 -3.49 13.69
N ILE A 111 1.10 -4.20 14.75
CA ILE A 111 2.46 -4.74 14.90
C ILE A 111 2.75 -5.71 13.76
N GLU A 112 1.83 -6.61 13.47
CA GLU A 112 2.00 -7.59 12.39
C GLU A 112 2.09 -6.92 11.03
N MET A 113 1.25 -5.91 10.77
CA MET A 113 1.30 -5.14 9.54
C MET A 113 2.66 -4.47 9.37
N THR A 114 3.17 -3.81 10.41
CA THR A 114 4.48 -3.15 10.36
C THR A 114 5.60 -4.16 10.12
N ARG A 115 5.54 -5.32 10.77
CA ARG A 115 6.52 -6.38 10.56
C ARG A 115 6.54 -6.84 9.10
N LYS A 116 5.37 -7.04 8.51
CA LYS A 116 5.25 -7.45 7.10
C LYS A 116 5.73 -6.35 6.15
N GLU A 117 5.43 -5.10 6.46
CA GLU A 117 5.94 -3.96 5.68
C GLU A 117 7.47 -3.91 5.72
N ASP A 118 8.06 -4.08 6.89
CA ASP A 118 9.51 -4.05 7.04
C ASP A 118 10.17 -5.18 6.25
N LEU A 119 9.61 -6.38 6.30
CA LEU A 119 10.11 -7.52 5.53
C LEU A 119 9.99 -7.27 4.03
N ALA A 120 8.88 -6.69 3.59
CA ALA A 120 8.66 -6.36 2.19
C ALA A 120 9.65 -5.29 1.69
N LEU A 121 9.91 -4.27 2.50
CA LEU A 121 10.87 -3.23 2.15
C LEU A 121 12.29 -3.80 2.05
N LYS A 122 12.65 -4.73 2.93
CA LYS A 122 13.92 -5.43 2.84
C LYS A 122 14.02 -6.21 1.53
N LYS A 123 12.96 -6.89 1.13
CA LYS A 123 12.90 -7.62 -0.14
C LYS A 123 13.09 -6.68 -1.32
N LEU A 124 12.46 -5.50 -1.29
CA LEU A 124 12.64 -4.49 -2.34
C LEU A 124 14.11 -4.08 -2.47
N SER A 125 14.77 -3.84 -1.35
CA SER A 125 16.19 -3.49 -1.32
C SER A 125 17.04 -4.60 -1.94
N GLU A 126 16.75 -5.85 -1.63
CA GLU A 126 17.44 -7.01 -2.19
C GLU A 126 17.24 -7.11 -3.72
N LEU A 127 16.03 -6.86 -4.19
CA LEU A 127 15.72 -6.87 -5.63
C LEU A 127 16.45 -5.76 -6.39
N LYS A 128 16.60 -4.59 -5.77
CA LYS A 128 17.36 -3.49 -6.37
C LYS A 128 18.82 -3.83 -6.58
N ASN A 129 19.38 -4.65 -5.71
CA ASN A 129 20.80 -4.99 -5.69
C ASN A 129 21.11 -6.30 -6.41
N SER A 130 20.13 -6.90 -7.05
CA SER A 130 20.32 -8.16 -7.78
C SER A 130 20.58 -7.94 -9.27
#